data_ab31eee84e12934f0f13aaa644de3da5
#
_entry.id   ab31eee84e12934f0f13aaa644de3da5
#
_cell.length_a   1.000
_cell.length_b   1.000
_cell.length_c   1.000
_cell.angle_alpha   90.00
_cell.angle_beta   90.00
_cell.angle_gamma   90.00
#
_symmetry.space_group_name_H-M   'P 1'
#
loop_
_entity.id
_entity.type
_entity.pdbx_description
1 polymer ?
#
loop_
_entity_poly.entity_id
_entity_poly.type
_entity_poly.pdbx_seq_one_letter_code
_entity_poly.pdbx_strand_id
1 'polypeptide(L)'
;MNTQVINQVKQYVTQRAIFIVLILLVIGIAIADPNFLAFSTLRDILQQSSTRAIIALGAAFILVTGGVDLSAGRVVGLTAVVSASMLQIDEYANRFFPDLPHLWVGFPIIIGIVAGLIVGLVNGIIVAKLHVPPFIATLGTMVAVYGLNSIYFDTEPNQSQPIGGLRSDFTVIGSGYIDLGGGYSIPYIVLIAIAVALICWVVFNKTRLGKNMYAIGGNIQAAHVSGIHVARNLIALYAIAGALYGLGGVLEAARTGGATNNYGNMYELDAIAACVVGGVSTAGGIGTVPGVMAGVLIFGVINYGLTFIGVSPYWQLIIKGLIIVAAVAFDIRKYMAKK
;
A
#
# COMPACT_ATOMS: atom_id res chain seq x y z
N MET A 1 35.10 -24.92 -15.75
CA MET A 1 34.19 -24.54 -14.64
C MET A 1 32.94 -25.43 -14.74
N ASN A 2 32.60 -26.17 -13.70
CA ASN A 2 31.63 -27.29 -13.77
C ASN A 2 30.24 -26.74 -14.10
N THR A 3 29.57 -27.26 -15.14
CA THR A 3 28.22 -26.81 -15.61
C THR A 3 27.19 -26.79 -14.48
N GLN A 4 27.33 -27.67 -13.48
CA GLN A 4 26.51 -27.68 -12.28
C GLN A 4 26.71 -26.43 -11.41
N VAL A 5 27.96 -25.96 -11.25
CA VAL A 5 28.25 -24.75 -10.47
C VAL A 5 27.70 -23.50 -11.17
N ILE A 6 27.83 -23.44 -12.50
CA ILE A 6 27.26 -22.34 -13.30
C ILE A 6 25.73 -22.31 -13.15
N ASN A 7 25.07 -23.44 -13.21
CA ASN A 7 23.62 -23.51 -13.06
C ASN A 7 23.16 -23.16 -11.63
N GLN A 8 23.89 -23.59 -10.61
CA GLN A 8 23.60 -23.22 -9.21
C GLN A 8 23.79 -21.71 -8.99
N VAL A 9 24.89 -21.13 -9.49
CA VAL A 9 25.14 -19.68 -9.39
C VAL A 9 24.06 -18.91 -10.16
N LYS A 10 23.73 -19.33 -11.38
CA LYS A 10 22.67 -18.72 -12.16
C LYS A 10 21.32 -18.76 -11.45
N GLN A 11 20.97 -19.89 -10.86
CA GLN A 11 19.73 -20.04 -10.09
C GLN A 11 19.73 -19.17 -8.83
N TYR A 12 20.84 -19.11 -8.10
CA TYR A 12 21.02 -18.28 -6.91
C TYR A 12 20.93 -16.77 -7.23
N VAL A 13 21.61 -16.34 -8.29
CA VAL A 13 21.57 -14.94 -8.77
C VAL A 13 20.16 -14.58 -9.24
N THR A 14 19.49 -15.46 -10.00
CA THR A 14 18.13 -15.20 -10.48
C THR A 14 17.13 -15.11 -9.33
N GLN A 15 17.28 -15.92 -8.27
CA GLN A 15 16.40 -15.87 -7.10
C GLN A 15 16.60 -14.62 -6.23
N ARG A 16 17.78 -14.01 -6.30
CA ARG A 16 18.15 -12.82 -5.51
C ARG A 16 18.44 -11.59 -6.35
N ALA A 17 18.11 -11.63 -7.64
CA ALA A 17 18.42 -10.55 -8.61
C ALA A 17 17.93 -9.17 -8.10
N ILE A 18 16.76 -9.11 -7.49
CA ILE A 18 16.16 -7.86 -7.00
C ILE A 18 16.95 -7.25 -5.84
N PHE A 19 17.50 -8.09 -4.93
CA PHE A 19 18.37 -7.61 -3.86
C PHE A 19 19.71 -7.13 -4.39
N ILE A 20 20.24 -7.80 -5.44
CA ILE A 20 21.49 -7.37 -6.10
C ILE A 20 21.28 -6.02 -6.77
N VAL A 21 20.18 -5.84 -7.51
CA VAL A 21 19.82 -4.56 -8.13
C VAL A 21 19.66 -3.47 -7.08
N LEU A 22 18.98 -3.76 -5.95
CA LEU A 22 18.84 -2.82 -4.85
C LEU A 22 20.19 -2.39 -4.28
N ILE A 23 21.07 -3.35 -3.99
CA ILE A 23 22.41 -3.07 -3.44
C ILE A 23 23.22 -2.22 -4.42
N LEU A 24 23.22 -2.56 -5.72
CA LEU A 24 23.90 -1.78 -6.74
C LEU A 24 23.33 -0.36 -6.85
N LEU A 25 22.03 -0.20 -6.74
CA LEU A 25 21.38 1.11 -6.75
C LEU A 25 21.75 1.93 -5.51
N VAL A 26 21.72 1.34 -4.32
CA VAL A 26 22.15 2.00 -3.08
C VAL A 26 23.60 2.45 -3.16
N ILE A 27 24.48 1.57 -3.65
CA ILE A 27 25.91 1.91 -3.83
C ILE A 27 26.06 3.04 -4.86
N GLY A 28 25.37 2.96 -5.99
CA GLY A 28 25.44 4.00 -7.03
C GLY A 28 24.97 5.36 -6.53
N ILE A 29 23.88 5.41 -5.76
CA ILE A 29 23.38 6.66 -5.14
C ILE A 29 24.36 7.17 -4.08
N ALA A 30 24.89 6.28 -3.22
CA ALA A 30 25.84 6.66 -2.17
C ALA A 30 27.18 7.19 -2.73
N ILE A 31 27.58 6.71 -3.92
CA ILE A 31 28.74 7.27 -4.64
C ILE A 31 28.42 8.67 -5.18
N ALA A 32 27.19 8.88 -5.70
CA ALA A 32 26.74 10.17 -6.22
C ALA A 32 26.58 11.21 -5.09
N ASP A 33 26.02 10.79 -3.95
CA ASP A 33 25.88 11.64 -2.76
C ASP A 33 25.95 10.77 -1.49
N PRO A 34 27.06 10.87 -0.71
CA PRO A 34 27.26 10.13 0.53
C PRO A 34 26.19 10.42 1.62
N ASN A 35 25.51 11.57 1.57
CA ASN A 35 24.43 11.90 2.51
C ASN A 35 23.24 10.95 2.39
N PHE A 36 23.14 10.19 1.30
CA PHE A 36 22.13 9.14 1.16
C PHE A 36 22.22 8.07 2.25
N LEU A 37 23.39 7.83 2.82
CA LEU A 37 23.61 6.87 3.92
C LEU A 37 23.36 7.50 5.30
N ALA A 38 22.97 8.76 5.39
CA ALA A 38 22.67 9.40 6.67
C ALA A 38 21.45 8.76 7.34
N PHE A 39 21.42 8.79 8.67
CA PHE A 39 20.29 8.27 9.43
C PHE A 39 18.98 9.01 9.11
N SER A 40 19.03 10.32 8.82
CA SER A 40 17.88 11.11 8.37
C SER A 40 17.26 10.53 7.10
N THR A 41 18.07 10.16 6.13
CA THR A 41 17.61 9.54 4.88
C THR A 41 16.92 8.20 5.14
N LEU A 42 17.52 7.34 5.98
CA LEU A 42 16.90 6.07 6.37
C LEU A 42 15.56 6.31 7.06
N ARG A 43 15.49 7.26 7.98
CA ARG A 43 14.26 7.65 8.67
C ARG A 43 13.18 8.09 7.68
N ASP A 44 13.52 8.93 6.72
CA ASP A 44 12.59 9.46 5.73
C ASP A 44 12.08 8.36 4.78
N ILE A 45 12.95 7.43 4.37
CA ILE A 45 12.58 6.23 3.62
C ILE A 45 11.59 5.38 4.41
N LEU A 46 11.85 5.11 5.68
CA LEU A 46 10.98 4.33 6.55
C LEU A 46 9.62 5.02 6.76
N GLN A 47 9.62 6.34 6.97
CA GLN A 47 8.40 7.13 7.15
C GLN A 47 7.53 7.09 5.88
N GLN A 48 8.11 7.32 4.71
CA GLN A 48 7.39 7.28 3.44
C GLN A 48 6.92 5.86 3.08
N SER A 49 7.73 4.85 3.39
CA SER A 49 7.39 3.45 3.13
C SER A 49 6.29 2.92 4.05
N SER A 50 6.05 3.54 5.20
CA SER A 50 5.09 3.04 6.19
C SER A 50 3.65 3.06 5.68
N THR A 51 3.20 4.14 5.04
CA THR A 51 1.87 4.21 4.43
C THR A 51 1.75 3.21 3.27
N ARG A 52 2.79 3.10 2.45
CA ARG A 52 2.85 2.14 1.34
C ARG A 52 2.80 0.70 1.83
N ALA A 53 3.43 0.40 2.97
CA ALA A 53 3.41 -0.93 3.58
C ALA A 53 1.99 -1.33 4.00
N ILE A 54 1.25 -0.43 4.63
CA ILE A 54 -0.13 -0.69 5.05
C ILE A 54 -1.02 -0.95 3.83
N ILE A 55 -0.88 -0.16 2.76
CA ILE A 55 -1.61 -0.33 1.50
C ILE A 55 -1.23 -1.65 0.83
N ALA A 56 0.07 -1.96 0.74
CA ALA A 56 0.56 -3.20 0.15
C ALA A 56 0.12 -4.45 0.92
N LEU A 57 0.03 -4.37 2.25
CA LEU A 57 -0.54 -5.45 3.06
C LEU A 57 -2.02 -5.68 2.72
N GLY A 58 -2.80 -4.62 2.51
CA GLY A 58 -4.17 -4.72 2.00
C GLY A 58 -4.24 -5.40 0.63
N ALA A 59 -3.41 -4.96 -0.32
CA ALA A 59 -3.33 -5.56 -1.65
C ALA A 59 -2.90 -7.04 -1.60
N ALA A 60 -2.02 -7.41 -0.66
CA ALA A 60 -1.55 -8.78 -0.51
C ALA A 60 -2.67 -9.77 -0.15
N PHE A 61 -3.66 -9.36 0.67
CA PHE A 61 -4.83 -10.19 0.96
C PHE A 61 -5.57 -10.60 -0.32
N ILE A 62 -5.68 -9.69 -1.27
CA ILE A 62 -6.40 -9.93 -2.52
C ILE A 62 -5.52 -10.70 -3.51
N LEU A 63 -4.23 -10.32 -3.66
CA LEU A 63 -3.30 -11.00 -4.56
C LEU A 63 -3.12 -12.47 -4.21
N VAL A 64 -3.04 -12.82 -2.92
CA VAL A 64 -2.92 -14.22 -2.48
C VAL A 64 -4.16 -15.03 -2.87
N THR A 65 -5.34 -14.42 -3.06
CA THR A 65 -6.52 -15.14 -3.61
C THR A 65 -6.51 -15.28 -5.12
N GLY A 66 -5.51 -14.75 -5.82
CA GLY A 66 -5.44 -14.67 -7.28
C GLY A 66 -6.23 -13.50 -7.87
N GLY A 67 -6.70 -12.58 -7.01
CA GLY A 67 -7.37 -11.34 -7.43
C GLY A 67 -6.39 -10.16 -7.52
N VAL A 68 -6.85 -9.10 -8.16
CA VAL A 68 -6.15 -7.80 -8.19
C VAL A 68 -7.14 -6.72 -7.78
N ASP A 69 -6.70 -5.77 -6.95
CA ASP A 69 -7.51 -4.63 -6.55
C ASP A 69 -6.88 -3.32 -7.05
N LEU A 70 -7.49 -2.75 -8.09
CA LEU A 70 -7.07 -1.48 -8.67
C LEU A 70 -7.68 -0.27 -7.96
N SER A 71 -8.66 -0.47 -7.07
CA SER A 71 -9.31 0.65 -6.38
C SER A 71 -8.49 1.21 -5.24
N ALA A 72 -7.46 0.48 -4.77
CA ALA A 72 -6.68 0.78 -3.58
C ALA A 72 -6.21 2.24 -3.50
N GLY A 73 -5.61 2.75 -4.58
CA GLY A 73 -5.10 4.11 -4.61
C GLY A 73 -6.20 5.17 -4.48
N ARG A 74 -7.34 4.97 -5.15
CA ARG A 74 -8.46 5.92 -5.07
C ARG A 74 -9.19 5.87 -3.73
N VAL A 75 -9.21 4.70 -3.07
CA VAL A 75 -9.69 4.57 -1.68
C VAL A 75 -8.79 5.36 -0.73
N VAL A 76 -7.47 5.27 -0.89
CA VAL A 76 -6.51 6.10 -0.13
C VAL A 76 -6.80 7.59 -0.31
N GLY A 77 -7.03 8.05 -1.54
CA GLY A 77 -7.38 9.45 -1.83
C GLY A 77 -8.67 9.89 -1.15
N LEU A 78 -9.73 9.09 -1.28
CA LEU A 78 -11.04 9.36 -0.65
C LEU A 78 -10.89 9.49 0.87
N THR A 79 -10.23 8.53 1.51
CA THR A 79 -10.13 8.48 2.98
C THR A 79 -9.20 9.54 3.54
N ALA A 80 -8.18 9.95 2.78
CA ALA A 80 -7.33 11.11 3.09
C ALA A 80 -8.17 12.40 3.10
N VAL A 81 -8.97 12.64 2.06
CA VAL A 81 -9.82 13.83 1.95
C VAL A 81 -10.88 13.85 3.04
N VAL A 82 -11.59 12.71 3.25
CA VAL A 82 -12.64 12.60 4.27
C VAL A 82 -12.11 12.86 5.67
N SER A 83 -10.94 12.32 6.03
CA SER A 83 -10.38 12.55 7.36
C SER A 83 -9.81 13.97 7.51
N ALA A 84 -9.10 14.47 6.51
CA ALA A 84 -8.49 15.78 6.54
C ALA A 84 -9.51 16.92 6.58
N SER A 85 -10.65 16.79 5.86
CA SER A 85 -11.71 17.81 5.84
C SER A 85 -12.30 18.10 7.23
N MET A 86 -12.27 17.13 8.14
CA MET A 86 -12.80 17.25 9.50
C MET A 86 -11.75 17.65 10.56
N LEU A 87 -10.47 17.78 10.17
CA LEU A 87 -9.34 17.95 11.09
C LEU A 87 -8.53 19.23 10.83
N GLN A 88 -9.15 20.23 10.20
CA GLN A 88 -8.54 21.55 10.02
C GLN A 88 -8.61 22.37 11.31
N ILE A 89 -7.63 23.26 11.51
CA ILE A 89 -7.62 24.23 12.62
C ILE A 89 -8.74 25.25 12.44
N ASP A 90 -9.22 25.82 13.56
CA ASP A 90 -10.37 26.72 13.54
C ASP A 90 -10.06 28.05 12.83
N GLU A 91 -8.82 28.49 12.85
CA GLU A 91 -8.33 29.73 12.23
C GLU A 91 -8.02 29.59 10.73
N TYR A 92 -8.21 28.42 10.13
CA TYR A 92 -7.90 28.22 8.71
C TYR A 92 -8.93 28.90 7.82
N ALA A 93 -8.48 29.84 6.99
CA ALA A 93 -9.36 30.71 6.19
C ALA A 93 -10.29 29.93 5.23
N ASN A 94 -9.82 28.83 4.67
CA ASN A 94 -10.57 27.97 3.73
C ASN A 94 -10.95 26.65 4.40
N ARG A 95 -11.54 26.71 5.58
CA ARG A 95 -11.96 25.53 6.33
C ARG A 95 -13.08 24.80 5.57
N PHE A 96 -12.93 23.50 5.38
CA PHE A 96 -13.90 22.67 4.65
C PHE A 96 -15.28 22.65 5.33
N PHE A 97 -15.30 22.56 6.66
CA PHE A 97 -16.50 22.66 7.48
C PHE A 97 -16.37 23.81 8.47
N PRO A 98 -16.79 25.04 8.13
CA PRO A 98 -16.62 26.22 8.98
C PRO A 98 -17.21 26.07 10.39
N ASP A 99 -18.38 25.46 10.49
CA ASP A 99 -19.17 25.34 11.75
C ASP A 99 -18.91 24.01 12.49
N LEU A 100 -17.96 23.18 12.03
CA LEU A 100 -17.70 21.90 12.69
C LEU A 100 -17.01 22.12 14.03
N PRO A 101 -17.57 21.59 15.15
CA PRO A 101 -16.94 21.71 16.45
C PRO A 101 -15.62 20.94 16.49
N HIS A 102 -14.77 21.26 17.49
CA HIS A 102 -13.53 20.54 17.71
C HIS A 102 -13.77 19.07 18.05
N LEU A 103 -13.61 18.20 17.05
CA LEU A 103 -13.81 16.75 17.20
C LEU A 103 -12.61 16.09 17.89
N TRP A 104 -12.87 15.03 18.64
CA TRP A 104 -11.80 14.13 19.05
C TRP A 104 -11.15 13.50 17.82
N VAL A 105 -9.81 13.55 17.73
CA VAL A 105 -9.03 13.19 16.55
C VAL A 105 -9.28 11.76 16.05
N GLY A 106 -9.60 10.84 16.97
CA GLY A 106 -9.93 9.46 16.63
C GLY A 106 -11.19 9.29 15.80
N PHE A 107 -12.15 10.22 15.90
CA PHE A 107 -13.43 10.10 15.19
C PHE A 107 -13.26 10.22 13.66
N PRO A 108 -12.63 11.27 13.11
CA PRO A 108 -12.34 11.34 11.66
C PRO A 108 -11.43 10.22 11.16
N ILE A 109 -10.50 9.73 11.99
CA ILE A 109 -9.67 8.57 11.65
C ILE A 109 -10.55 7.33 11.43
N ILE A 110 -11.47 7.05 12.37
CA ILE A 110 -12.39 5.93 12.26
C ILE A 110 -13.29 6.08 11.04
N ILE A 111 -13.81 7.28 10.76
CA ILE A 111 -14.64 7.52 9.56
C ILE A 111 -13.86 7.21 8.29
N GLY A 112 -12.60 7.65 8.19
CA GLY A 112 -11.74 7.33 7.05
C GLY A 112 -11.54 5.82 6.87
N ILE A 113 -11.24 5.10 7.95
CA ILE A 113 -11.09 3.63 7.92
C ILE A 113 -12.40 2.95 7.51
N VAL A 114 -13.54 3.38 8.07
CA VAL A 114 -14.87 2.83 7.74
C VAL A 114 -15.25 3.13 6.30
N ALA A 115 -14.94 4.31 5.77
CA ALA A 115 -15.17 4.63 4.36
C ALA A 115 -14.39 3.66 3.45
N GLY A 116 -13.11 3.41 3.76
CA GLY A 116 -12.32 2.41 3.04
C GLY A 116 -12.88 1.00 3.16
N LEU A 117 -13.30 0.58 4.36
CA LEU A 117 -13.94 -0.72 4.61
C LEU A 117 -15.22 -0.88 3.78
N ILE A 118 -16.07 0.15 3.68
CA ILE A 118 -17.30 0.12 2.88
C ILE A 118 -16.96 -0.12 1.40
N VAL A 119 -15.99 0.58 0.85
CA VAL A 119 -15.56 0.37 -0.55
C VAL A 119 -15.04 -1.06 -0.73
N GLY A 120 -14.23 -1.55 0.20
CA GLY A 120 -13.77 -2.94 0.19
C GLY A 120 -14.92 -3.94 0.25
N LEU A 121 -15.93 -3.73 1.11
CA LEU A 121 -17.14 -4.56 1.16
C LEU A 121 -17.88 -4.57 -0.17
N VAL A 122 -18.04 -3.42 -0.81
CA VAL A 122 -18.70 -3.31 -2.13
C VAL A 122 -17.93 -4.13 -3.17
N ASN A 123 -16.61 -3.98 -3.25
CA ASN A 123 -15.76 -4.80 -4.14
C ASN A 123 -15.91 -6.29 -3.84
N GLY A 124 -15.85 -6.67 -2.57
CA GLY A 124 -15.98 -8.05 -2.15
C GLY A 124 -17.34 -8.66 -2.54
N ILE A 125 -18.43 -7.89 -2.42
CA ILE A 125 -19.77 -8.34 -2.85
C ILE A 125 -19.84 -8.48 -4.36
N ILE A 126 -19.33 -7.53 -5.12
CA ILE A 126 -19.33 -7.57 -6.59
C ILE A 126 -18.56 -8.79 -7.09
N VAL A 127 -17.36 -9.02 -6.56
CA VAL A 127 -16.52 -10.15 -6.96
C VAL A 127 -17.11 -11.49 -6.51
N ALA A 128 -17.53 -11.58 -5.25
CA ALA A 128 -17.90 -12.87 -4.66
C ALA A 128 -19.35 -13.32 -4.93
N LYS A 129 -20.29 -12.38 -5.08
CA LYS A 129 -21.71 -12.70 -5.31
C LYS A 129 -22.14 -12.48 -6.73
N LEU A 130 -21.66 -11.43 -7.39
CA LEU A 130 -22.00 -11.16 -8.80
C LEU A 130 -21.02 -11.84 -9.77
N HIS A 131 -19.99 -12.50 -9.25
CA HIS A 131 -18.98 -13.24 -10.05
C HIS A 131 -18.29 -12.39 -11.11
N VAL A 132 -18.22 -11.07 -10.88
CA VAL A 132 -17.47 -10.16 -11.77
C VAL A 132 -15.98 -10.39 -11.55
N PRO A 133 -15.18 -10.53 -12.61
CA PRO A 133 -13.73 -10.66 -12.47
C PRO A 133 -13.14 -9.52 -11.62
N PRO A 134 -12.24 -9.83 -10.66
CA PRO A 134 -11.68 -8.85 -9.72
C PRO A 134 -11.14 -7.59 -10.39
N PHE A 135 -10.40 -7.73 -11.48
CA PHE A 135 -9.84 -6.62 -12.26
C PHE A 135 -10.94 -5.66 -12.75
N ILE A 136 -12.05 -6.19 -13.32
CA ILE A 136 -13.15 -5.39 -13.86
C ILE A 136 -13.91 -4.69 -12.73
N ALA A 137 -14.22 -5.43 -11.67
CA ALA A 137 -14.92 -4.90 -10.50
C ALA A 137 -14.17 -3.72 -9.88
N THR A 138 -12.88 -3.91 -9.61
CA THR A 138 -12.06 -2.92 -8.91
C THR A 138 -11.65 -1.76 -9.81
N LEU A 139 -11.52 -1.96 -11.12
CA LEU A 139 -11.36 -0.87 -12.10
C LEU A 139 -12.59 0.03 -12.12
N GLY A 140 -13.79 -0.56 -12.19
CA GLY A 140 -15.04 0.20 -12.14
C GLY A 140 -15.18 0.98 -10.84
N THR A 141 -14.88 0.33 -9.71
CA THR A 141 -14.91 0.98 -8.38
C THR A 141 -13.84 2.07 -8.28
N MET A 142 -12.65 1.87 -8.83
CA MET A 142 -11.59 2.90 -8.89
C MET A 142 -12.11 4.19 -9.51
N VAL A 143 -12.78 4.10 -10.66
CA VAL A 143 -13.34 5.27 -11.36
C VAL A 143 -14.49 5.89 -10.57
N ALA A 144 -15.39 5.06 -10.02
CA ALA A 144 -16.51 5.54 -9.23
C ALA A 144 -16.05 6.25 -7.94
N VAL A 145 -15.09 5.68 -7.22
CA VAL A 145 -14.53 6.27 -5.98
C VAL A 145 -13.81 7.58 -6.30
N TYR A 146 -13.07 7.66 -7.40
CA TYR A 146 -12.46 8.93 -7.82
C TYR A 146 -13.50 9.99 -8.13
N GLY A 147 -14.59 9.63 -8.81
CA GLY A 147 -15.70 10.53 -9.08
C GLY A 147 -16.38 11.03 -7.79
N LEU A 148 -16.71 10.11 -6.87
CA LEU A 148 -17.29 10.44 -5.56
C LEU A 148 -16.37 11.34 -4.74
N ASN A 149 -15.07 11.02 -4.70
CA ASN A 149 -14.08 11.84 -4.01
C ASN A 149 -13.98 13.23 -4.60
N SER A 150 -14.00 13.35 -5.94
CA SER A 150 -13.93 14.64 -6.63
C SER A 150 -15.19 15.48 -6.40
N ILE A 151 -16.38 14.89 -6.41
CA ILE A 151 -17.64 15.58 -6.07
C ILE A 151 -17.58 16.09 -4.64
N TYR A 152 -17.18 15.25 -3.67
CA TYR A 152 -17.02 15.64 -2.28
C TYR A 152 -16.00 16.76 -2.13
N PHE A 153 -14.85 16.65 -2.78
CA PHE A 153 -13.76 17.61 -2.72
C PHE A 153 -14.12 18.97 -3.35
N ASP A 154 -15.04 18.99 -4.32
CA ASP A 154 -15.52 20.20 -4.99
C ASP A 154 -16.69 20.88 -4.27
N THR A 155 -17.20 20.30 -3.19
CA THR A 155 -18.31 20.87 -2.40
C THR A 155 -17.89 22.22 -1.79
N GLU A 156 -18.81 23.21 -1.79
CA GLU A 156 -18.60 24.46 -1.07
C GLU A 156 -18.42 24.22 0.45
N PRO A 157 -17.54 24.97 1.11
CA PRO A 157 -16.73 26.12 0.60
C PRO A 157 -15.38 25.71 -0.01
N ASN A 158 -15.04 24.43 -0.09
CA ASN A 158 -13.70 23.97 -0.50
C ASN A 158 -13.39 24.26 -1.99
N GLN A 159 -14.37 24.09 -2.89
CA GLN A 159 -14.24 24.38 -4.32
C GLN A 159 -12.95 23.83 -4.95
N SER A 160 -12.68 22.56 -4.74
CA SER A 160 -11.49 21.84 -5.24
C SER A 160 -10.14 22.40 -4.75
N GLN A 161 -10.11 23.20 -3.69
CA GLN A 161 -8.85 23.67 -3.10
C GLN A 161 -8.17 22.56 -2.29
N PRO A 162 -6.83 22.42 -2.33
CA PRO A 162 -6.12 21.50 -1.47
C PRO A 162 -6.45 21.72 0.00
N ILE A 163 -6.84 20.67 0.71
CA ILE A 163 -7.13 20.72 2.14
C ILE A 163 -5.80 20.79 2.89
N GLY A 164 -5.55 21.89 3.55
CA GLY A 164 -4.39 22.16 4.42
C GLY A 164 -4.83 22.65 5.78
N GLY A 165 -3.88 23.19 6.57
CA GLY A 165 -4.17 23.70 7.90
C GLY A 165 -4.65 22.62 8.87
N LEU A 166 -4.06 21.43 8.79
CA LEU A 166 -4.45 20.31 9.64
C LEU A 166 -3.93 20.50 11.07
N ARG A 167 -4.71 20.06 12.04
CA ARG A 167 -4.40 20.13 13.46
C ARG A 167 -3.13 19.35 13.81
N SER A 168 -2.34 19.88 14.74
CA SER A 168 -1.07 19.28 15.17
C SER A 168 -1.24 17.94 15.86
N ASP A 169 -2.34 17.72 16.62
CA ASP A 169 -2.66 16.45 17.26
C ASP A 169 -2.96 15.31 16.27
N PHE A 170 -3.33 15.67 15.04
CA PHE A 170 -3.48 14.71 13.94
C PHE A 170 -2.16 14.53 13.17
N THR A 171 -1.52 15.62 12.77
CA THR A 171 -0.31 15.52 11.93
C THR A 171 0.86 14.86 12.66
N VAL A 172 0.94 14.98 13.99
CA VAL A 172 1.96 14.29 14.80
C VAL A 172 1.90 12.76 14.65
N ILE A 173 0.75 12.18 14.35
CA ILE A 173 0.61 10.74 14.13
C ILE A 173 1.41 10.28 12.90
N GLY A 174 1.43 11.09 11.85
CA GLY A 174 2.12 10.80 10.59
C GLY A 174 3.53 11.37 10.48
N SER A 175 3.77 12.54 11.07
CA SER A 175 5.04 13.28 10.95
C SER A 175 5.87 13.33 12.23
N GLY A 176 5.28 13.01 13.39
CA GLY A 176 5.98 13.01 14.68
C GLY A 176 6.90 11.81 14.87
N TYR A 177 7.80 11.92 15.83
CA TYR A 177 8.80 10.89 16.14
C TYR A 177 9.13 10.82 17.62
N ILE A 178 9.66 9.67 18.05
CA ILE A 178 10.29 9.49 19.37
C ILE A 178 11.76 9.89 19.22
N ASP A 179 12.20 10.88 19.96
CA ASP A 179 13.61 11.24 20.04
C ASP A 179 14.34 10.25 20.96
N LEU A 180 15.39 9.62 20.44
CA LEU A 180 16.26 8.69 21.18
C LEU A 180 17.54 9.34 21.65
N GLY A 181 17.73 10.65 21.34
CA GLY A 181 18.99 11.35 21.58
C GLY A 181 20.05 11.07 20.54
N GLY A 182 21.11 11.88 20.52
CA GLY A 182 22.23 11.71 19.58
C GLY A 182 21.88 11.88 18.10
N GLY A 183 20.74 12.50 17.77
CA GLY A 183 20.28 12.68 16.39
C GLY A 183 19.48 11.49 15.82
N TYR A 184 19.21 10.49 16.65
CA TYR A 184 18.39 9.33 16.28
C TYR A 184 16.93 9.53 16.66
N SER A 185 16.02 9.17 15.78
CA SER A 185 14.58 9.28 16.05
C SER A 185 13.79 8.21 15.29
N ILE A 186 12.70 7.73 15.89
CA ILE A 186 11.80 6.74 15.28
C ILE A 186 10.46 7.40 15.01
N PRO A 187 10.01 7.53 13.75
CA PRO A 187 8.70 8.08 13.43
C PRO A 187 7.55 7.21 13.98
N TYR A 188 6.51 7.85 14.53
CA TYR A 188 5.33 7.13 15.03
C TYR A 188 4.66 6.27 13.95
N ILE A 189 4.62 6.76 12.73
CA ILE A 189 4.01 6.03 11.60
C ILE A 189 4.71 4.70 11.28
N VAL A 190 6.02 4.60 11.56
CA VAL A 190 6.79 3.33 11.42
C VAL A 190 6.32 2.31 12.44
N LEU A 191 6.09 2.74 13.69
CA LEU A 191 5.58 1.86 14.74
C LEU A 191 4.17 1.38 14.42
N ILE A 192 3.31 2.26 13.87
CA ILE A 192 1.97 1.91 13.41
C ILE A 192 2.06 0.88 12.27
N ALA A 193 2.92 1.09 11.29
CA ALA A 193 3.08 0.15 10.17
C ALA A 193 3.58 -1.23 10.64
N ILE A 194 4.51 -1.27 11.62
CA ILE A 194 4.98 -2.52 12.22
C ILE A 194 3.84 -3.21 12.99
N ALA A 195 3.05 -2.48 13.77
CA ALA A 195 1.91 -3.04 14.48
C ALA A 195 0.87 -3.63 13.52
N VAL A 196 0.54 -2.91 12.43
CA VAL A 196 -0.35 -3.41 11.38
C VAL A 196 0.24 -4.64 10.69
N ALA A 197 1.53 -4.65 10.39
CA ALA A 197 2.20 -5.80 9.79
C ALA A 197 2.15 -7.04 10.72
N LEU A 198 2.32 -6.86 12.02
CA LEU A 198 2.19 -7.95 13.00
C LEU A 198 0.76 -8.49 13.05
N ILE A 199 -0.26 -7.62 13.05
CA ILE A 199 -1.67 -8.02 12.99
C ILE A 199 -1.93 -8.80 11.71
N CYS A 200 -1.51 -8.29 10.54
CA CYS A 200 -1.64 -8.98 9.26
C CYS A 200 -0.91 -10.33 9.27
N TRP A 201 0.30 -10.39 9.87
CA TRP A 201 1.04 -11.65 9.99
C TRP A 201 0.28 -12.69 10.80
N VAL A 202 -0.37 -12.29 11.90
CA VAL A 202 -1.24 -13.18 12.69
C VAL A 202 -2.42 -13.64 11.85
N VAL A 203 -3.08 -12.74 11.11
CA VAL A 203 -4.22 -13.10 10.24
C VAL A 203 -3.78 -14.10 9.18
N PHE A 204 -2.68 -13.85 8.47
CA PHE A 204 -2.14 -14.73 7.42
C PHE A 204 -1.81 -16.13 7.94
N ASN A 205 -1.14 -16.22 9.10
CA ASN A 205 -0.51 -17.46 9.53
C ASN A 205 -1.28 -18.22 10.62
N LYS A 206 -2.09 -17.52 11.44
CA LYS A 206 -2.68 -18.09 12.64
C LYS A 206 -4.19 -18.21 12.60
N THR A 207 -4.88 -17.57 11.62
CA THR A 207 -6.33 -17.56 11.56
C THR A 207 -6.88 -18.52 10.51
N ARG A 208 -8.16 -18.89 10.66
CA ARG A 208 -8.90 -19.65 9.63
C ARG A 208 -9.04 -18.86 8.34
N LEU A 209 -9.22 -17.53 8.43
CA LEU A 209 -9.34 -16.65 7.28
C LEU A 209 -8.07 -16.70 6.41
N GLY A 210 -6.88 -16.62 7.03
CA GLY A 210 -5.62 -16.73 6.31
C GLY A 210 -5.44 -18.09 5.63
N LYS A 211 -5.74 -19.18 6.34
CA LYS A 211 -5.68 -20.54 5.73
C LYS A 211 -6.63 -20.67 4.54
N ASN A 212 -7.87 -20.17 4.69
CA ASN A 212 -8.87 -20.18 3.61
C ASN A 212 -8.42 -19.31 2.42
N MET A 213 -7.79 -18.17 2.68
CA MET A 213 -7.23 -17.29 1.65
C MET A 213 -6.21 -18.03 0.77
N TYR A 214 -5.25 -18.74 1.37
CA TYR A 214 -4.29 -19.55 0.62
C TYR A 214 -4.93 -20.70 -0.14
N ALA A 215 -5.92 -21.37 0.47
CA ALA A 215 -6.66 -22.44 -0.19
C ALA A 215 -7.43 -21.95 -1.42
N ILE A 216 -8.13 -20.81 -1.30
CA ILE A 216 -8.87 -20.17 -2.40
C ILE A 216 -7.91 -19.80 -3.54
N GLY A 217 -6.76 -19.15 -3.20
CA GLY A 217 -5.77 -18.75 -4.18
C GLY A 217 -5.04 -19.93 -4.83
N GLY A 218 -4.89 -21.04 -4.12
CA GLY A 218 -4.29 -22.27 -4.67
C GLY A 218 -5.20 -22.97 -5.69
N ASN A 219 -6.45 -23.19 -5.34
CA ASN A 219 -7.48 -23.74 -6.23
C ASN A 219 -8.86 -23.47 -5.64
N ILE A 220 -9.60 -22.56 -6.27
CA ILE A 220 -10.92 -22.14 -5.81
C ILE A 220 -11.95 -23.28 -5.81
N GLN A 221 -11.87 -24.21 -6.79
CA GLN A 221 -12.78 -25.36 -6.89
C GLN A 221 -12.49 -26.36 -5.77
N ALA A 222 -11.21 -26.67 -5.55
CA ALA A 222 -10.81 -27.55 -4.45
C ALA A 222 -11.20 -26.95 -3.08
N ALA A 223 -11.04 -25.64 -2.89
CA ALA A 223 -11.46 -24.95 -1.67
C ALA A 223 -12.98 -25.10 -1.46
N HIS A 224 -13.78 -24.91 -2.51
CA HIS A 224 -15.24 -25.05 -2.45
C HIS A 224 -15.66 -26.47 -2.04
N VAL A 225 -15.13 -27.52 -2.68
CA VAL A 225 -15.48 -28.91 -2.34
C VAL A 225 -14.96 -29.34 -0.96
N SER A 226 -13.94 -28.64 -0.44
CA SER A 226 -13.45 -28.83 0.94
C SER A 226 -14.30 -28.10 1.99
N GLY A 227 -15.46 -27.53 1.62
CA GLY A 227 -16.38 -26.87 2.53
C GLY A 227 -16.02 -25.42 2.88
N ILE A 228 -15.06 -24.81 2.19
CA ILE A 228 -14.72 -23.39 2.41
C ILE A 228 -15.78 -22.50 1.76
N HIS A 229 -16.40 -21.63 2.55
CA HIS A 229 -17.34 -20.62 2.06
C HIS A 229 -16.59 -19.51 1.31
N VAL A 230 -16.23 -19.75 0.02
CA VAL A 230 -15.42 -18.86 -0.79
C VAL A 230 -15.94 -17.42 -0.78
N ALA A 231 -17.25 -17.22 -1.03
CA ALA A 231 -17.83 -15.88 -1.09
C ALA A 231 -17.69 -15.10 0.22
N ARG A 232 -17.93 -15.73 1.37
CA ARG A 232 -17.77 -15.07 2.68
C ARG A 232 -16.31 -14.68 2.95
N ASN A 233 -15.38 -15.57 2.60
CA ASN A 233 -13.95 -15.29 2.78
C ASN A 233 -13.49 -14.15 1.87
N LEU A 234 -13.87 -14.13 0.59
CA LEU A 234 -13.52 -13.04 -0.33
C LEU A 234 -14.07 -11.71 0.17
N ILE A 235 -15.35 -11.62 0.55
CA ILE A 235 -15.94 -10.39 1.09
C ILE A 235 -15.16 -9.90 2.30
N ALA A 236 -14.80 -10.78 3.24
CA ALA A 236 -14.04 -10.41 4.42
C ALA A 236 -12.63 -9.91 4.07
N LEU A 237 -11.94 -10.55 3.10
CA LEU A 237 -10.60 -10.15 2.67
C LEU A 237 -10.60 -8.78 1.98
N TYR A 238 -11.58 -8.52 1.09
CA TYR A 238 -11.75 -7.20 0.47
C TYR A 238 -12.11 -6.13 1.52
N ALA A 239 -12.95 -6.44 2.51
CA ALA A 239 -13.27 -5.51 3.59
C ALA A 239 -12.04 -5.13 4.42
N ILE A 240 -11.20 -6.12 4.78
CA ILE A 240 -9.93 -5.89 5.48
C ILE A 240 -8.99 -5.06 4.62
N ALA A 241 -8.86 -5.39 3.33
CA ALA A 241 -8.03 -4.62 2.40
C ALA A 241 -8.50 -3.17 2.31
N GLY A 242 -9.81 -2.93 2.15
CA GLY A 242 -10.40 -1.59 2.14
C GLY A 242 -10.14 -0.81 3.43
N ALA A 243 -10.25 -1.46 4.60
CA ALA A 243 -9.93 -0.82 5.88
C ALA A 243 -8.44 -0.44 5.99
N LEU A 244 -7.54 -1.28 5.46
CA LEU A 244 -6.10 -0.97 5.41
C LEU A 244 -5.80 0.17 4.44
N TYR A 245 -6.48 0.24 3.29
CA TYR A 245 -6.37 1.38 2.38
C TYR A 245 -6.89 2.66 3.05
N GLY A 246 -8.00 2.54 3.79
CA GLY A 246 -8.55 3.64 4.59
C GLY A 246 -7.56 4.16 5.62
N LEU A 247 -6.97 3.28 6.40
CA LEU A 247 -5.92 3.63 7.36
C LEU A 247 -4.71 4.25 6.64
N GLY A 248 -4.28 3.68 5.51
CA GLY A 248 -3.20 4.21 4.68
C GLY A 248 -3.45 5.65 4.23
N GLY A 249 -4.68 5.97 3.80
CA GLY A 249 -5.06 7.32 3.37
C GLY A 249 -5.09 8.32 4.51
N VAL A 250 -5.67 7.95 5.65
CA VAL A 250 -5.66 8.78 6.88
C VAL A 250 -4.22 9.09 7.31
N LEU A 251 -3.34 8.09 7.36
CA LEU A 251 -1.95 8.28 7.73
C LEU A 251 -1.16 9.07 6.69
N GLU A 252 -1.50 8.96 5.40
CA GLU A 252 -0.89 9.77 4.35
C GLU A 252 -1.25 11.25 4.52
N ALA A 253 -2.51 11.58 4.82
CA ALA A 253 -2.94 12.95 5.14
C ALA A 253 -2.23 13.49 6.39
N ALA A 254 -2.12 12.68 7.46
CA ALA A 254 -1.40 13.04 8.66
C ALA A 254 0.09 13.30 8.40
N ARG A 255 0.72 12.49 7.54
CA ARG A 255 2.15 12.58 7.21
C ARG A 255 2.47 13.81 6.37
N THR A 256 1.61 14.12 5.40
CA THR A 256 1.84 15.23 4.45
C THR A 256 1.28 16.56 4.91
N GLY A 257 0.45 16.56 5.96
CA GLY A 257 -0.19 17.77 6.49
C GLY A 257 -1.31 18.31 5.60
N GLY A 258 -1.85 17.49 4.69
CA GLY A 258 -2.93 17.91 3.78
C GLY A 258 -3.53 16.77 2.99
N ALA A 259 -4.53 17.08 2.16
CA ALA A 259 -5.15 16.11 1.25
C ALA A 259 -5.65 16.78 -0.03
N THR A 260 -5.64 16.02 -1.12
CA THR A 260 -6.28 16.38 -2.39
C THR A 260 -7.00 15.17 -2.96
N ASN A 261 -7.95 15.40 -3.88
CA ASN A 261 -8.65 14.32 -4.58
C ASN A 261 -7.73 13.43 -5.44
N ASN A 262 -6.51 13.90 -5.73
CA ASN A 262 -5.52 13.14 -6.50
C ASN A 262 -4.55 12.33 -5.62
N TYR A 263 -4.69 12.36 -4.28
CA TYR A 263 -3.90 11.50 -3.41
C TYR A 263 -4.15 10.02 -3.74
N GLY A 264 -3.12 9.22 -3.56
CA GLY A 264 -3.20 7.79 -3.86
C GLY A 264 -3.14 7.44 -5.35
N ASN A 265 -2.96 8.40 -6.26
CA ASN A 265 -2.82 8.11 -7.68
C ASN A 265 -1.66 7.15 -7.92
N MET A 266 -1.95 6.02 -8.61
CA MET A 266 -1.00 4.93 -8.92
C MET A 266 -0.44 4.17 -7.70
N TYR A 267 -0.96 4.38 -6.48
CA TYR A 267 -0.50 3.64 -5.28
C TYR A 267 -0.87 2.16 -5.34
N GLU A 268 -1.95 1.81 -6.06
CA GLU A 268 -2.31 0.43 -6.36
C GLU A 268 -1.21 -0.30 -7.13
N LEU A 269 -0.59 0.36 -8.10
CA LEU A 269 0.50 -0.23 -8.88
C LEU A 269 1.77 -0.40 -8.03
N ASP A 270 2.11 0.60 -7.22
CA ASP A 270 3.23 0.52 -6.27
C ASP A 270 3.01 -0.63 -5.27
N ALA A 271 1.80 -0.80 -4.76
CA ALA A 271 1.44 -1.86 -3.81
C ALA A 271 1.53 -3.26 -4.43
N ILE A 272 0.97 -3.43 -5.64
CA ILE A 272 1.03 -4.69 -6.39
C ILE A 272 2.48 -5.04 -6.70
N ALA A 273 3.25 -4.08 -7.21
CA ALA A 273 4.65 -4.29 -7.54
C ALA A 273 5.47 -4.67 -6.30
N ALA A 274 5.28 -3.98 -5.18
CA ALA A 274 5.95 -4.32 -3.93
C ALA A 274 5.58 -5.73 -3.44
N CYS A 275 4.31 -6.13 -3.56
CA CYS A 275 3.86 -7.48 -3.23
C CYS A 275 4.56 -8.54 -4.10
N VAL A 276 4.58 -8.34 -5.42
CA VAL A 276 5.18 -9.29 -6.38
C VAL A 276 6.68 -9.40 -6.16
N VAL A 277 7.38 -8.27 -6.01
CA VAL A 277 8.79 -8.22 -5.66
C VAL A 277 9.06 -8.89 -4.32
N GLY A 278 8.16 -8.74 -3.37
CA GLY A 278 8.18 -9.41 -2.06
C GLY A 278 7.82 -10.90 -2.12
N GLY A 279 7.54 -11.46 -3.30
CA GLY A 279 7.26 -12.88 -3.52
C GLY A 279 5.81 -13.29 -3.33
N VAL A 280 4.87 -12.35 -3.38
CA VAL A 280 3.44 -12.66 -3.51
C VAL A 280 3.16 -13.01 -4.97
N SER A 281 2.55 -14.18 -5.21
CA SER A 281 2.24 -14.61 -6.58
C SER A 281 0.95 -13.98 -7.08
N THR A 282 1.01 -13.45 -8.31
CA THR A 282 -0.18 -12.95 -9.03
C THR A 282 -1.13 -14.07 -9.46
N ALA A 283 -0.64 -15.32 -9.51
CA ALA A 283 -1.47 -16.50 -9.75
C ALA A 283 -2.22 -16.98 -8.50
N GLY A 284 -1.95 -16.42 -7.32
CA GLY A 284 -2.55 -16.78 -6.04
C GLY A 284 -1.83 -17.90 -5.29
N GLY A 285 -2.26 -18.15 -4.06
CA GLY A 285 -1.82 -19.26 -3.20
C GLY A 285 -0.43 -19.07 -2.54
N ILE A 286 0.31 -18.02 -2.87
CA ILE A 286 1.66 -17.76 -2.33
C ILE A 286 1.80 -16.29 -1.95
N GLY A 287 2.39 -16.07 -0.78
CA GLY A 287 2.72 -14.73 -0.27
C GLY A 287 3.04 -14.77 1.21
N THR A 288 3.81 -13.83 1.69
CA THR A 288 4.12 -13.69 3.13
C THR A 288 4.21 -12.24 3.53
N VAL A 289 3.77 -11.90 4.74
CA VAL A 289 3.85 -10.53 5.26
C VAL A 289 5.29 -10.01 5.30
N PRO A 290 6.30 -10.76 5.80
CA PRO A 290 7.69 -10.29 5.73
C PRO A 290 8.17 -10.04 4.29
N GLY A 291 7.73 -10.84 3.33
CA GLY A 291 8.03 -10.63 1.91
C GLY A 291 7.45 -9.31 1.41
N VAL A 292 6.16 -9.03 1.69
CA VAL A 292 5.52 -7.75 1.33
C VAL A 292 6.28 -6.57 1.93
N MET A 293 6.63 -6.64 3.22
CA MET A 293 7.39 -5.58 3.89
C MET A 293 8.75 -5.34 3.24
N ALA A 294 9.47 -6.42 2.90
CA ALA A 294 10.74 -6.33 2.18
C ALA A 294 10.56 -5.69 0.79
N GLY A 295 9.53 -6.10 0.04
CA GLY A 295 9.22 -5.52 -1.27
C GLY A 295 8.91 -4.03 -1.19
N VAL A 296 8.14 -3.60 -0.19
CA VAL A 296 7.84 -2.18 0.04
C VAL A 296 9.11 -1.38 0.36
N LEU A 297 9.99 -1.92 1.20
CA LEU A 297 11.26 -1.24 1.51
C LEU A 297 12.16 -1.12 0.29
N ILE A 298 12.22 -2.15 -0.57
CA ILE A 298 12.94 -2.09 -1.84
C ILE A 298 12.41 -0.97 -2.71
N PHE A 299 11.08 -0.90 -2.91
CA PHE A 299 10.46 0.18 -3.67
C PHE A 299 10.64 1.55 -3.01
N GLY A 300 10.59 1.62 -1.68
CA GLY A 300 10.85 2.83 -0.91
C GLY A 300 12.24 3.39 -1.16
N VAL A 301 13.26 2.52 -1.10
CA VAL A 301 14.65 2.89 -1.40
C VAL A 301 14.80 3.34 -2.86
N ILE A 302 14.19 2.63 -3.82
CA ILE A 302 14.26 3.00 -5.24
C ILE A 302 13.62 4.37 -5.45
N ASN A 303 12.39 4.59 -4.98
CA ASN A 303 11.66 5.84 -5.19
C ASN A 303 12.34 7.02 -4.51
N TYR A 304 12.70 6.85 -3.23
CA TYR A 304 13.37 7.90 -2.48
C TYR A 304 14.76 8.21 -3.07
N GLY A 305 15.51 7.17 -3.40
CA GLY A 305 16.85 7.31 -3.96
C GLY A 305 16.87 8.02 -5.32
N LEU A 306 15.94 7.67 -6.21
CA LEU A 306 15.80 8.38 -7.50
C LEU A 306 15.43 9.86 -7.31
N THR A 307 14.55 10.14 -6.33
CA THR A 307 14.19 11.53 -5.98
C THR A 307 15.38 12.27 -5.38
N PHE A 308 16.15 11.61 -4.52
CA PHE A 308 17.31 12.16 -3.81
C PHE A 308 18.40 12.64 -4.78
N ILE A 309 18.65 11.89 -5.85
CA ILE A 309 19.60 12.29 -6.91
C ILE A 309 18.96 13.16 -8.01
N GLY A 310 17.74 13.69 -7.80
CA GLY A 310 17.10 14.63 -8.69
C GLY A 310 16.54 14.03 -10.00
N VAL A 311 16.30 12.72 -10.05
CA VAL A 311 15.65 12.10 -11.21
C VAL A 311 14.22 12.58 -11.34
N SER A 312 13.86 13.09 -12.52
CA SER A 312 12.52 13.62 -12.80
C SER A 312 11.43 12.58 -12.50
N PRO A 313 10.28 12.98 -11.93
CA PRO A 313 9.15 12.09 -11.66
C PRO A 313 8.69 11.29 -12.89
N TYR A 314 8.79 11.84 -14.08
CA TYR A 314 8.43 11.15 -15.32
C TYR A 314 9.32 9.94 -15.62
N TRP A 315 10.63 10.07 -15.41
CA TRP A 315 11.56 8.94 -15.52
C TRP A 315 11.31 7.90 -14.44
N GLN A 316 10.95 8.31 -13.23
CA GLN A 316 10.58 7.39 -12.15
C GLN A 316 9.35 6.54 -12.54
N LEU A 317 8.33 7.10 -13.22
CA LEU A 317 7.19 6.36 -13.73
C LEU A 317 7.58 5.31 -14.76
N ILE A 318 8.50 5.66 -15.70
CA ILE A 318 9.01 4.70 -16.70
C ILE A 318 9.74 3.55 -16.00
N ILE A 319 10.64 3.86 -15.08
CA ILE A 319 11.42 2.87 -14.34
C ILE A 319 10.48 1.94 -13.54
N LYS A 320 9.50 2.49 -12.84
CA LYS A 320 8.49 1.73 -12.10
C LYS A 320 7.73 0.77 -13.02
N GLY A 321 7.23 1.27 -14.16
CA GLY A 321 6.51 0.46 -15.14
C GLY A 321 7.35 -0.72 -15.63
N LEU A 322 8.62 -0.50 -15.94
CA LEU A 322 9.54 -1.55 -16.35
C LEU A 322 9.80 -2.58 -15.25
N ILE A 323 9.96 -2.12 -13.99
CA ILE A 323 10.14 -3.01 -12.84
C ILE A 323 8.91 -3.89 -12.63
N ILE A 324 7.70 -3.32 -12.73
CA ILE A 324 6.43 -4.07 -12.58
C ILE A 324 6.34 -5.16 -13.64
N VAL A 325 6.56 -4.82 -14.91
CA VAL A 325 6.50 -5.80 -16.02
C VAL A 325 7.53 -6.90 -15.83
N ALA A 326 8.77 -6.53 -15.48
CA ALA A 326 9.82 -7.50 -15.24
C ALA A 326 9.48 -8.44 -14.07
N ALA A 327 9.03 -7.88 -12.93
CA ALA A 327 8.67 -8.66 -11.74
C ALA A 327 7.55 -9.67 -12.03
N VAL A 328 6.47 -9.23 -12.70
CA VAL A 328 5.34 -10.10 -13.07
C VAL A 328 5.77 -11.16 -14.09
N ALA A 329 6.58 -10.78 -15.09
CA ALA A 329 7.09 -11.74 -16.08
C ALA A 329 7.96 -12.84 -15.44
N PHE A 330 8.77 -12.48 -14.44
CA PHE A 330 9.57 -13.45 -13.69
C PHE A 330 8.68 -14.35 -12.80
N ASP A 331 7.65 -13.81 -12.15
CA ASP A 331 6.71 -14.59 -11.35
C ASP A 331 5.99 -15.63 -12.20
N ILE A 332 5.41 -15.24 -13.33
CA ILE A 332 4.71 -16.14 -14.26
C ILE A 332 5.64 -17.25 -14.79
N ARG A 333 6.88 -16.91 -15.20
CA ARG A 333 7.85 -17.91 -15.67
C ARG A 333 8.21 -18.93 -14.61
N LYS A 334 8.35 -18.52 -13.35
CA LYS A 334 8.62 -19.39 -12.22
C LYS A 334 7.47 -20.41 -12.00
N TYR A 335 6.24 -19.98 -12.27
CA TYR A 335 5.06 -20.84 -12.18
C TYR A 335 4.95 -21.84 -13.34
N MET A 336 5.22 -21.39 -14.57
CA MET A 336 5.21 -22.26 -15.75
C MET A 336 6.32 -23.33 -15.72
N ALA A 337 7.47 -23.03 -15.13
CA ALA A 337 8.58 -23.97 -15.00
C ALA A 337 8.34 -25.08 -13.93
N LYS A 338 7.26 -24.98 -13.12
CA LYS A 338 6.90 -25.96 -12.11
C LYS A 338 5.76 -26.90 -12.52
N LYS A 339 5.13 -26.62 -13.66
CA LYS A 339 4.20 -27.54 -14.35
C LYS A 339 4.95 -28.37 -15.37
#